data_742ff539bda96aacc3f29684a8e94420
#
_entry.id   742ff539bda96aacc3f29684a8e94420
#
_cell.length_a   1.000
_cell.length_b   1.000
_cell.length_c   1.000
_cell.angle_alpha   90.00
_cell.angle_beta   90.00
_cell.angle_gamma   90.00
#
_symmetry.space_group_name_H-M   'P 1'
#
loop_
_entity.id
_entity.type
_entity.pdbx_description
1 polymer ?
#
loop_
_entity_poly.entity_id
_entity_poly.type
_entity_poly.pdbx_seq_one_letter_code
_entity_poly.pdbx_strand_id
1 'polypeptide(L)'
;MLLCVVCLGVGGCSSLPRQDGSSRNGGSSGGTGGNVGVLSGVSQGDASDAAIYAVGLVGTPYRYGANTPASGFDCSGLIGHVYKTRTGLNLPRSVAALQQWGQSVQGQELRAGDLVFFGRGAVASHAGVYVGQGRFVHAPSSGGTVRLDLLSAKYWAAQRLQYRRP
;
A
#
# COMPACT_ATOMS: atom_id res chain seq x y z
N MET A 1 32.45 35.96 -41.22
CA MET A 1 33.01 37.00 -40.37
C MET A 1 32.93 36.45 -38.97
N LEU A 2 34.04 35.93 -38.48
CA LEU A 2 34.98 36.54 -37.52
C LEU A 2 34.35 36.54 -36.13
N LEU A 3 34.85 36.04 -35.03
CA LEU A 3 36.24 35.75 -34.64
C LEU A 3 36.24 34.77 -33.44
N CYS A 4 37.21 33.90 -33.40
CA CYS A 4 37.73 33.15 -32.25
C CYS A 4 38.09 34.07 -31.07
N VAL A 5 37.92 33.57 -29.84
CA VAL A 5 38.90 33.77 -28.77
C VAL A 5 39.00 32.51 -27.91
N VAL A 6 40.16 31.94 -27.96
CA VAL A 6 40.72 30.90 -27.09
C VAL A 6 41.31 31.59 -25.87
N CYS A 7 41.07 31.08 -24.65
CA CYS A 7 41.96 31.34 -23.52
C CYS A 7 42.22 30.02 -22.77
N LEU A 8 43.44 29.56 -22.91
CA LEU A 8 44.10 28.59 -22.05
C LEU A 8 44.44 29.23 -20.68
N GLY A 9 44.35 28.47 -19.63
CA GLY A 9 44.81 28.83 -18.29
C GLY A 9 45.09 27.59 -17.44
N VAL A 10 46.29 27.33 -17.33
CA VAL A 10 47.14 26.33 -16.70
C VAL A 10 47.02 26.30 -15.18
N GLY A 11 47.01 25.10 -14.58
CA GLY A 11 47.91 24.69 -13.52
C GLY A 11 47.48 24.91 -12.05
N GLY A 12 47.53 23.85 -11.29
CA GLY A 12 47.56 23.95 -9.84
C GLY A 12 47.41 22.59 -9.14
N CYS A 13 48.43 21.76 -9.15
CA CYS A 13 48.58 20.65 -8.19
C CYS A 13 48.93 21.22 -6.82
N SER A 14 48.26 20.73 -5.76
CA SER A 14 48.82 20.72 -4.38
C SER A 14 48.14 19.66 -3.53
N SER A 15 48.76 18.57 -3.37
CA SER A 15 49.23 17.88 -2.14
C SER A 15 48.26 17.80 -0.95
N LEU A 16 47.97 16.55 -0.61
CA LEU A 16 47.45 16.04 0.68
C LEU A 16 48.41 16.41 1.85
N PRO A 17 47.89 16.43 3.07
CA PRO A 17 48.52 15.60 4.08
C PRO A 17 47.55 14.62 4.77
N ARG A 18 48.07 13.39 4.93
CA ARG A 18 47.61 12.34 5.82
C ARG A 18 47.84 12.82 7.26
N GLN A 19 46.83 12.59 8.12
CA GLN A 19 47.12 12.48 9.56
C GLN A 19 46.40 11.26 10.12
N ASP A 20 47.22 10.28 10.46
CA ASP A 20 46.94 9.23 11.42
C ASP A 20 46.81 9.84 12.83
N GLY A 21 45.82 9.36 13.60
CA GLY A 21 45.67 9.80 14.98
C GLY A 21 44.66 8.94 15.72
N SER A 22 45.09 7.80 16.18
CA SER A 22 44.48 6.97 17.21
C SER A 22 44.19 7.78 18.46
N SER A 23 42.97 7.67 19.05
CA SER A 23 42.81 7.49 20.50
C SER A 23 41.38 7.18 20.91
N ARG A 24 41.31 6.15 21.67
CA ARG A 24 40.25 5.66 22.54
C ARG A 24 39.65 6.78 23.40
N ASN A 25 38.33 6.81 23.61
CA ASN A 25 37.82 6.62 24.96
C ASN A 25 36.30 6.60 24.97
N GLY A 26 35.74 5.73 25.74
CA GLY A 26 34.44 5.41 26.13
C GLY A 26 33.61 6.60 26.66
N GLY A 27 32.33 6.46 26.45
CA GLY A 27 31.29 7.33 26.96
C GLY A 27 29.95 6.62 26.77
N SER A 28 29.60 5.79 27.75
CA SER A 28 28.24 5.29 27.94
C SER A 28 27.32 6.47 28.15
N SER A 29 26.26 6.59 27.37
CA SER A 29 25.11 7.41 27.71
C SER A 29 23.86 6.95 26.99
N GLY A 30 22.96 6.36 27.74
CA GLY A 30 21.53 6.55 27.65
C GLY A 30 20.89 6.39 26.28
N GLY A 31 20.74 5.17 25.80
CA GLY A 31 19.77 4.89 24.75
C GLY A 31 18.37 5.10 25.31
N THR A 32 17.78 6.25 25.00
CA THR A 32 16.33 6.40 25.05
C THR A 32 15.79 5.41 24.05
N GLY A 33 15.32 4.28 24.53
CA GLY A 33 14.57 3.30 23.75
C GLY A 33 13.31 3.98 23.22
N GLY A 34 13.44 4.68 22.08
CA GLY A 34 12.32 4.97 21.25
C GLY A 34 11.74 3.61 20.87
N ASN A 35 10.58 3.29 21.42
CA ASN A 35 9.73 2.23 20.98
C ASN A 35 9.37 2.57 19.51
N VAL A 36 10.23 2.21 18.57
CA VAL A 36 9.88 2.14 17.16
C VAL A 36 8.86 1.01 17.11
N GLY A 37 7.61 1.37 17.38
CA GLY A 37 6.49 0.55 16.98
C GLY A 37 6.77 0.22 15.52
N VAL A 38 7.07 -1.02 15.26
CA VAL A 38 7.22 -1.56 13.91
C VAL A 38 5.85 -1.36 13.27
N LEU A 39 5.63 -0.17 12.71
CA LEU A 39 4.61 0.06 11.71
C LEU A 39 5.14 -0.67 10.48
N SER A 40 4.90 -1.98 10.46
CA SER A 40 5.13 -2.82 9.30
C SER A 40 4.09 -2.41 8.25
N GLY A 41 4.19 -1.17 7.80
CA GLY A 41 3.41 -0.69 6.68
C GLY A 41 3.88 -1.40 5.42
N VAL A 42 2.94 -1.79 4.60
CA VAL A 42 3.21 -2.26 3.24
C VAL A 42 3.90 -1.13 2.49
N SER A 43 5.01 -1.40 1.79
CA SER A 43 5.65 -0.40 0.95
C SER A 43 4.68 0.06 -0.16
N GLN A 44 4.86 1.28 -0.68
CA GLN A 44 4.01 1.77 -1.77
C GLN A 44 4.14 0.89 -3.03
N GLY A 45 5.32 0.31 -3.27
CA GLY A 45 5.55 -0.64 -4.37
C GLY A 45 4.73 -1.90 -4.19
N ASP A 46 4.84 -2.54 -3.03
CA ASP A 46 4.09 -3.78 -2.72
C ASP A 46 2.57 -3.54 -2.73
N ALA A 47 2.12 -2.37 -2.26
CA ALA A 47 0.70 -1.99 -2.30
C ALA A 47 0.20 -1.83 -3.75
N SER A 48 1.01 -1.22 -4.61
CA SER A 48 0.70 -1.09 -6.04
C SER A 48 0.66 -2.45 -6.73
N ASP A 49 1.60 -3.34 -6.43
CA ASP A 49 1.62 -4.71 -6.93
C ASP A 49 0.41 -5.52 -6.46
N ALA A 50 -0.01 -5.33 -5.20
CA ALA A 50 -1.23 -5.93 -4.68
C ALA A 50 -2.47 -5.44 -5.45
N ALA A 51 -2.56 -4.15 -5.77
CA ALA A 51 -3.65 -3.60 -6.56
C ALA A 51 -3.68 -4.17 -7.99
N ILE A 52 -2.53 -4.26 -8.65
CA ILE A 52 -2.42 -4.87 -10.00
C ILE A 52 -2.82 -6.33 -9.95
N TYR A 53 -2.35 -7.08 -8.97
CA TYR A 53 -2.70 -8.49 -8.80
C TYR A 53 -4.21 -8.67 -8.55
N ALA A 54 -4.83 -7.80 -7.76
CA ALA A 54 -6.29 -7.83 -7.54
C ALA A 54 -7.06 -7.67 -8.85
N VAL A 55 -6.61 -6.79 -9.76
CA VAL A 55 -7.22 -6.64 -11.10
C VAL A 55 -7.13 -7.94 -11.90
N GLY A 56 -6.03 -8.67 -11.79
CA GLY A 56 -5.85 -9.97 -12.46
C GLY A 56 -6.80 -11.08 -11.97
N LEU A 57 -7.45 -10.88 -10.83
CA LEU A 57 -8.42 -11.84 -10.27
C LEU A 57 -9.88 -11.55 -10.68
N VAL A 58 -10.12 -10.48 -11.46
CA VAL A 58 -11.47 -10.16 -11.99
C VAL A 58 -12.00 -11.35 -12.80
N GLY A 59 -13.28 -11.68 -12.58
CA GLY A 59 -13.93 -12.85 -13.17
C GLY A 59 -13.92 -14.09 -12.28
N THR A 60 -13.08 -14.15 -11.24
CA THR A 60 -13.09 -15.28 -10.28
C THR A 60 -14.45 -15.36 -9.58
N PRO A 61 -15.07 -16.55 -9.44
CA PRO A 61 -16.36 -16.69 -8.81
C PRO A 61 -16.40 -16.19 -7.36
N TYR A 62 -17.51 -15.56 -6.96
CA TYR A 62 -17.80 -15.32 -5.55
C TYR A 62 -18.19 -16.62 -4.85
N ARG A 63 -17.63 -16.86 -3.69
CA ARG A 63 -18.06 -17.93 -2.79
C ARG A 63 -17.84 -17.49 -1.35
N TYR A 64 -18.88 -17.56 -0.55
CA TYR A 64 -18.81 -17.22 0.87
C TYR A 64 -17.76 -18.08 1.61
N GLY A 65 -16.89 -17.43 2.38
CA GLY A 65 -15.80 -18.07 3.13
C GLY A 65 -14.60 -18.53 2.31
N ALA A 66 -14.66 -18.45 0.97
CA ALA A 66 -13.55 -18.86 0.11
C ALA A 66 -12.47 -17.77 0.00
N ASN A 67 -11.22 -18.21 -0.29
CA ASN A 67 -10.05 -17.34 -0.25
C ASN A 67 -8.93 -17.74 -1.24
N THR A 68 -9.25 -18.52 -2.26
CA THR A 68 -8.29 -18.90 -3.32
C THR A 68 -8.91 -18.77 -4.71
N PRO A 69 -8.11 -18.59 -5.77
CA PRO A 69 -8.63 -18.55 -7.13
C PRO A 69 -9.41 -19.80 -7.52
N ALA A 70 -9.00 -20.97 -7.04
CA ALA A 70 -9.64 -22.24 -7.35
C ALA A 70 -10.98 -22.42 -6.63
N SER A 71 -11.11 -21.95 -5.40
CA SER A 71 -12.34 -22.06 -4.59
C SER A 71 -13.30 -20.89 -4.78
N GLY A 72 -12.86 -19.78 -5.37
CA GLY A 72 -13.54 -18.50 -5.40
C GLY A 72 -13.14 -17.60 -4.23
N PHE A 73 -13.80 -16.45 -4.12
CA PHE A 73 -13.52 -15.46 -3.07
C PHE A 73 -14.80 -14.88 -2.46
N ASP A 74 -14.78 -14.65 -1.14
CA ASP A 74 -15.57 -13.60 -0.52
C ASP A 74 -14.77 -12.27 -0.48
N CYS A 75 -15.37 -11.18 -0.04
CA CYS A 75 -14.71 -9.85 -0.03
C CYS A 75 -13.44 -9.83 0.83
N SER A 76 -13.46 -10.38 2.04
CA SER A 76 -12.30 -10.45 2.94
C SER A 76 -11.28 -11.51 2.50
N GLY A 77 -11.74 -12.58 1.85
CA GLY A 77 -10.92 -13.63 1.27
C GLY A 77 -10.08 -13.14 0.12
N LEU A 78 -10.68 -12.35 -0.77
CA LEU A 78 -9.97 -11.69 -1.86
C LEU A 78 -8.84 -10.80 -1.32
N ILE A 79 -9.16 -9.91 -0.37
CA ILE A 79 -8.18 -8.99 0.23
C ILE A 79 -7.05 -9.79 0.88
N GLY A 80 -7.37 -10.76 1.73
CA GLY A 80 -6.38 -11.59 2.41
C GLY A 80 -5.48 -12.35 1.45
N HIS A 81 -6.03 -12.92 0.37
CA HIS A 81 -5.27 -13.62 -0.66
C HIS A 81 -4.31 -12.69 -1.40
N VAL A 82 -4.79 -11.52 -1.83
CA VAL A 82 -4.01 -10.53 -2.55
C VAL A 82 -2.79 -10.10 -1.74
N TYR A 83 -2.99 -9.69 -0.50
CA TYR A 83 -1.91 -9.22 0.36
C TYR A 83 -0.95 -10.34 0.76
N LYS A 84 -1.46 -11.52 1.13
CA LYS A 84 -0.59 -12.66 1.43
C LYS A 84 0.32 -13.03 0.25
N THR A 85 -0.23 -13.03 -0.97
CA THR A 85 0.51 -13.41 -2.17
C THR A 85 1.57 -12.37 -2.56
N ARG A 86 1.29 -11.07 -2.40
CA ARG A 86 2.18 -10.00 -2.88
C ARG A 86 3.12 -9.46 -1.82
N THR A 87 2.73 -9.49 -0.56
CA THR A 87 3.49 -8.88 0.56
C THR A 87 3.88 -9.89 1.65
N GLY A 88 3.36 -11.11 1.61
CA GLY A 88 3.52 -12.11 2.67
C GLY A 88 2.67 -11.84 3.92
N LEU A 89 1.94 -10.73 4.00
CA LEU A 89 1.16 -10.36 5.17
C LEU A 89 -0.13 -11.18 5.30
N ASN A 90 -0.39 -11.65 6.51
CA ASN A 90 -1.66 -12.30 6.85
C ASN A 90 -2.61 -11.25 7.43
N LEU A 91 -3.58 -10.82 6.66
CA LEU A 91 -4.60 -9.87 7.07
C LEU A 91 -5.75 -10.56 7.83
N PRO A 92 -6.50 -9.80 8.66
CA PRO A 92 -7.72 -10.31 9.30
C PRO A 92 -8.74 -10.87 8.31
N ARG A 93 -9.47 -11.91 8.71
CA ARG A 93 -10.39 -12.65 7.84
C ARG A 93 -11.84 -12.15 7.84
N SER A 94 -12.12 -11.02 8.48
CA SER A 94 -13.44 -10.41 8.44
C SER A 94 -13.37 -8.93 8.08
N VAL A 95 -14.40 -8.43 7.43
CA VAL A 95 -14.50 -7.00 7.05
C VAL A 95 -14.42 -6.11 8.29
N ALA A 96 -15.08 -6.49 9.40
CA ALA A 96 -15.06 -5.73 10.64
C ALA A 96 -13.66 -5.62 11.25
N ALA A 97 -12.88 -6.71 11.24
CA ALA A 97 -11.51 -6.70 11.74
C ALA A 97 -10.56 -5.96 10.79
N LEU A 98 -10.71 -6.12 9.46
CA LEU A 98 -9.97 -5.35 8.47
C LEU A 98 -10.22 -3.84 8.60
N GLN A 99 -11.44 -3.42 8.91
CA GLN A 99 -11.81 -2.02 9.11
C GLN A 99 -11.05 -1.37 10.27
N GLN A 100 -10.58 -2.14 11.25
CA GLN A 100 -9.78 -1.68 12.38
C GLN A 100 -8.27 -1.85 12.16
N TRP A 101 -7.87 -2.48 11.07
CA TRP A 101 -6.48 -2.80 10.78
C TRP A 101 -5.85 -1.77 9.83
N GLY A 102 -4.56 -1.48 10.04
CA GLY A 102 -3.83 -0.47 9.26
C GLY A 102 -4.15 0.97 9.65
N GLN A 103 -3.62 1.90 8.88
CA GLN A 103 -3.76 3.34 9.13
C GLN A 103 -5.05 3.88 8.49
N SER A 104 -5.75 4.77 9.19
CA SER A 104 -6.88 5.51 8.58
C SER A 104 -6.38 6.47 7.52
N VAL A 105 -7.05 6.53 6.38
CA VAL A 105 -6.72 7.38 5.24
C VAL A 105 -7.90 8.25 4.88
N GLN A 106 -7.66 9.50 4.47
CA GLN A 106 -8.69 10.38 3.91
C GLN A 106 -8.89 10.09 2.42
N GLY A 107 -10.09 10.35 1.90
CA GLY A 107 -10.41 10.04 0.50
C GLY A 107 -9.50 10.72 -0.54
N GLN A 108 -8.98 11.92 -0.22
CA GLN A 108 -8.03 12.66 -1.08
C GLN A 108 -6.63 12.05 -1.11
N GLU A 109 -6.30 11.20 -0.13
CA GLU A 109 -4.98 10.59 0.02
C GLU A 109 -4.93 9.14 -0.46
N LEU A 110 -6.04 8.65 -1.05
CA LEU A 110 -6.14 7.28 -1.55
C LEU A 110 -5.06 6.96 -2.58
N ARG A 111 -4.42 5.81 -2.37
CA ARG A 111 -3.41 5.24 -3.27
C ARG A 111 -3.77 3.82 -3.63
N ALA A 112 -3.32 3.37 -4.80
CA ALA A 112 -3.47 1.96 -5.19
C ALA A 112 -2.92 1.04 -4.09
N GLY A 113 -3.72 0.04 -3.72
CA GLY A 113 -3.47 -0.85 -2.60
C GLY A 113 -4.18 -0.46 -1.29
N ASP A 114 -4.71 0.76 -1.13
CA ASP A 114 -5.53 1.07 0.04
C ASP A 114 -6.81 0.21 0.04
N LEU A 115 -7.32 -0.10 1.21
CA LEU A 115 -8.59 -0.82 1.38
C LEU A 115 -9.74 0.17 1.46
N VAL A 116 -10.82 -0.12 0.75
CA VAL A 116 -12.07 0.64 0.80
C VAL A 116 -13.15 -0.18 1.48
N PHE A 117 -13.89 0.46 2.38
CA PHE A 117 -14.94 -0.15 3.18
C PHE A 117 -16.27 0.54 2.94
N PHE A 118 -17.33 -0.25 2.88
CA PHE A 118 -18.68 0.20 2.57
C PHE A 118 -19.65 -0.29 3.64
N GLY A 119 -20.56 0.57 4.05
CA GLY A 119 -21.60 0.22 5.01
C GLY A 119 -22.63 1.32 5.19
N ARG A 120 -23.70 1.02 5.92
CA ARG A 120 -24.74 2.03 6.28
C ARG A 120 -24.57 2.57 7.69
N GLY A 121 -23.78 1.89 8.51
CA GLY A 121 -23.53 2.23 9.92
C GLY A 121 -22.06 2.38 10.25
N ALA A 122 -21.73 2.23 11.53
CA ALA A 122 -20.35 2.31 12.02
C ALA A 122 -19.50 1.12 11.55
N VAL A 123 -20.09 -0.05 11.43
CA VAL A 123 -19.41 -1.27 10.99
C VAL A 123 -19.65 -1.48 9.50
N ALA A 124 -18.56 -1.66 8.76
CA ALA A 124 -18.62 -1.95 7.34
C ALA A 124 -19.13 -3.37 7.10
N SER A 125 -19.94 -3.53 6.05
CA SER A 125 -20.48 -4.82 5.61
C SER A 125 -19.78 -5.37 4.37
N HIS A 126 -18.97 -4.54 3.69
CA HIS A 126 -18.26 -4.91 2.48
C HIS A 126 -16.92 -4.18 2.38
N ALA A 127 -15.97 -4.78 1.63
CA ALA A 127 -14.66 -4.20 1.42
C ALA A 127 -14.10 -4.58 0.05
N GLY A 128 -13.12 -3.77 -0.42
CA GLY A 128 -12.37 -4.01 -1.65
C GLY A 128 -10.99 -3.37 -1.60
N VAL A 129 -10.21 -3.59 -2.65
CA VAL A 129 -8.88 -3.02 -2.87
C VAL A 129 -8.98 -1.86 -3.86
N TYR A 130 -8.57 -0.67 -3.44
CA TYR A 130 -8.50 0.48 -4.34
C TYR A 130 -7.37 0.32 -5.36
N VAL A 131 -7.66 0.57 -6.63
CA VAL A 131 -6.71 0.37 -7.72
C VAL A 131 -6.38 1.65 -8.49
N GLY A 132 -6.79 2.81 -7.93
CA GLY A 132 -6.59 4.11 -8.58
C GLY A 132 -7.78 4.59 -9.38
N GLN A 133 -7.78 5.88 -9.75
CA GLN A 133 -8.78 6.53 -10.61
C GLN A 133 -10.24 6.34 -10.15
N GLY A 134 -10.49 6.34 -8.84
CA GLY A 134 -11.81 6.13 -8.28
C GLY A 134 -12.35 4.70 -8.43
N ARG A 135 -11.50 3.71 -8.76
CA ARG A 135 -11.87 2.31 -9.01
C ARG A 135 -11.38 1.40 -7.89
N PHE A 136 -12.12 0.33 -7.67
CA PHE A 136 -11.74 -0.70 -6.70
C PHE A 136 -12.15 -2.09 -7.18
N VAL A 137 -11.38 -3.09 -6.78
CA VAL A 137 -11.67 -4.50 -7.05
C VAL A 137 -12.26 -5.12 -5.79
N HIS A 138 -13.32 -5.89 -5.95
CA HIS A 138 -14.01 -6.53 -4.84
C HIS A 138 -14.74 -7.82 -5.29
N ALA A 139 -15.17 -8.63 -4.33
CA ALA A 139 -15.98 -9.82 -4.54
C ALA A 139 -17.37 -9.60 -3.95
N PRO A 140 -18.36 -9.08 -4.71
CA PRO A 140 -19.72 -8.85 -4.23
C PRO A 140 -20.53 -10.14 -4.24
N SER A 141 -21.31 -10.38 -3.16
CA SER A 141 -22.22 -11.53 -3.07
C SER A 141 -23.32 -11.52 -4.16
N SER A 142 -23.74 -10.32 -4.57
CA SER A 142 -24.79 -10.09 -5.58
C SER A 142 -24.18 -9.89 -6.97
N GLY A 143 -23.43 -10.64 -7.52
CA GLY A 143 -22.83 -10.43 -8.84
C GLY A 143 -22.02 -11.62 -9.30
N GLY A 144 -21.86 -12.59 -8.41
CA GLY A 144 -21.33 -13.88 -8.73
C GLY A 144 -19.82 -13.94 -9.00
N THR A 145 -19.14 -12.81 -9.22
CA THR A 145 -17.70 -12.79 -9.54
C THR A 145 -16.96 -11.60 -8.93
N VAL A 146 -15.65 -11.72 -8.78
CA VAL A 146 -14.74 -10.58 -8.54
C VAL A 146 -14.87 -9.60 -9.70
N ARG A 147 -15.01 -8.32 -9.41
CA ARG A 147 -15.16 -7.29 -10.44
C ARG A 147 -14.53 -5.95 -10.05
N LEU A 148 -14.38 -5.10 -11.05
CA LEU A 148 -13.91 -3.73 -10.93
C LEU A 148 -15.11 -2.79 -10.99
N ASP A 149 -15.29 -1.97 -9.95
CA ASP A 149 -16.36 -0.98 -9.87
C ASP A 149 -15.80 0.43 -9.62
N LEU A 150 -16.64 1.46 -9.84
CA LEU A 150 -16.35 2.85 -9.55
C LEU A 150 -16.89 3.22 -8.15
N LEU A 151 -16.10 3.93 -7.35
CA LEU A 151 -16.56 4.50 -6.06
C LEU A 151 -17.73 5.47 -6.27
N SER A 152 -17.76 6.17 -7.42
CA SER A 152 -18.82 7.12 -7.81
C SER A 152 -20.11 6.46 -8.34
N ALA A 153 -20.12 5.14 -8.55
CA ALA A 153 -21.34 4.45 -8.99
C ALA A 153 -22.43 4.62 -7.93
N LYS A 154 -23.68 4.87 -8.37
CA LYS A 154 -24.82 5.23 -7.51
C LYS A 154 -24.97 4.38 -6.25
N TYR A 155 -24.80 3.08 -6.38
CA TYR A 155 -24.90 2.15 -5.24
C TYR A 155 -23.80 2.37 -4.19
N TRP A 156 -22.55 2.56 -4.64
CA TRP A 156 -21.39 2.72 -3.76
C TRP A 156 -21.30 4.11 -3.17
N ALA A 157 -21.58 5.15 -3.96
CA ALA A 157 -21.60 6.54 -3.51
C ALA A 157 -22.67 6.84 -2.45
N ALA A 158 -23.74 6.05 -2.39
CA ALA A 158 -24.80 6.17 -1.38
C ALA A 158 -24.43 5.53 -0.04
N GLN A 159 -23.28 4.88 0.08
CA GLN A 159 -22.82 4.23 1.31
C GLN A 159 -21.82 5.09 2.08
N ARG A 160 -21.68 4.82 3.38
CA ARG A 160 -20.59 5.38 4.17
C ARG A 160 -19.27 4.71 3.74
N LEU A 161 -18.34 5.53 3.29
CA LEU A 161 -17.01 5.10 2.88
C LEU A 161 -15.99 5.30 4.01
N GLN A 162 -15.10 4.33 4.17
CA GLN A 162 -13.94 4.42 5.04
C GLN A 162 -12.75 3.81 4.32
N TYR A 163 -11.54 4.23 4.67
CA TYR A 163 -10.34 3.78 3.99
C TYR A 163 -9.25 3.41 4.99
N ARG A 164 -8.47 2.38 4.66
CA ARG A 164 -7.33 1.92 5.45
C ARG A 164 -6.14 1.66 4.54
N ARG A 165 -4.98 2.05 5.00
CA ARG A 165 -3.70 1.70 4.39
C ARG A 165 -3.09 0.56 5.17
N PRO A 166 -2.87 -0.59 4.50
CA PRO A 166 -2.20 -1.76 5.07
C PRO A 166 -0.76 -1.51 5.50
#